data_6b4cd2ef9aca212d5c0a819bf918f471
#
_entry.id   6b4cd2ef9aca212d5c0a819bf918f471
#
_cell.length_a   1.000
_cell.length_b   1.000
_cell.length_c   1.000
_cell.angle_alpha   90.00
_cell.angle_beta   90.00
_cell.angle_gamma   90.00
#
_symmetry.space_group_name_H-M   'P 1'
#
loop_
_entity.id
_entity.type
_entity.pdbx_description
1 polymer ?
#
loop_
_entity_poly.entity_id
_entity_poly.type
_entity_poly.pdbx_seq_one_letter_code
_entity_poly.pdbx_strand_id
1 'polypeptide(L)'
;MIKFSELPISSRIVRAVRDMGFETATEIQEKAIPIILQGRDVLGKSNTGTGKTAAFGIPAIETAQPLQRHPGTLILCPTRELVLQVSSELRKFAKYKEGIRVTPVYGGEPIDYQIQQLKKGSAIVVGTPGRIMDHLRRRTLRLSELNMMILDEADEMLNMGFKEDIETILKSVPEDRHHQTILFSATWPEAILKITQEFQDDPVKVEISSTQRTIDTIAQSYYEVPKGQKDLALEVLLEMYRPSLCM
;
A
#
# COMPACT_ATOMS: atom_id res chain seq x y z
N MET A 1 -13.34 -2.67 18.53
CA MET A 1 -11.84 -2.66 18.40
C MET A 1 -11.29 -3.75 19.27
N ILE A 2 -10.63 -4.73 18.69
CA ILE A 2 -10.00 -5.86 19.40
C ILE A 2 -8.51 -5.56 19.65
N LYS A 3 -7.89 -6.26 20.59
CA LYS A 3 -6.44 -6.15 20.79
C LYS A 3 -5.70 -6.90 19.66
N PHE A 4 -4.51 -6.44 19.29
CA PHE A 4 -3.67 -7.18 18.34
C PHE A 4 -3.35 -8.61 18.80
N SER A 5 -3.33 -8.87 20.13
CA SER A 5 -3.15 -10.21 20.70
C SER A 5 -4.31 -11.18 20.45
N GLU A 6 -5.45 -10.68 20.02
CA GLU A 6 -6.65 -11.48 19.68
C GLU A 6 -6.72 -11.82 18.20
N LEU A 7 -5.89 -11.17 17.37
CA LEU A 7 -5.77 -11.47 15.95
C LEU A 7 -4.93 -12.75 15.74
N PRO A 8 -5.15 -13.50 14.63
CA PRO A 8 -4.42 -14.74 14.31
C PRO A 8 -2.99 -14.45 13.80
N ILE A 9 -2.20 -13.72 14.57
CA ILE A 9 -0.82 -13.31 14.28
C ILE A 9 0.14 -13.81 15.35
N SER A 10 1.39 -14.02 14.99
CA SER A 10 2.40 -14.54 15.92
C SER A 10 2.71 -13.56 17.07
N SER A 11 3.10 -14.09 18.22
CA SER A 11 3.54 -13.30 19.38
C SER A 11 4.71 -12.36 19.05
N ARG A 12 5.54 -12.69 18.05
CA ARG A 12 6.64 -11.86 17.55
C ARG A 12 6.11 -10.58 16.93
N ILE A 13 5.05 -10.66 16.11
CA ILE A 13 4.41 -9.48 15.49
C ILE A 13 3.64 -8.69 16.54
N VAL A 14 2.88 -9.35 17.43
CA VAL A 14 2.20 -8.67 18.54
C VAL A 14 3.19 -7.83 19.36
N ARG A 15 4.38 -8.38 19.66
CA ARG A 15 5.44 -7.65 20.36
C ARG A 15 5.94 -6.46 19.54
N ALA A 16 6.17 -6.63 18.25
CA ALA A 16 6.64 -5.55 17.36
C ALA A 16 5.65 -4.39 17.29
N VAL A 17 4.36 -4.70 17.13
CA VAL A 17 3.26 -3.74 17.09
C VAL A 17 3.13 -2.98 18.42
N ARG A 18 3.28 -3.67 19.55
CA ARG A 18 3.29 -3.04 20.88
C ARG A 18 4.48 -2.08 21.06
N ASP A 19 5.67 -2.43 20.58
CA ASP A 19 6.83 -1.55 20.61
C ASP A 19 6.61 -0.26 19.77
N MET A 20 5.71 -0.30 18.79
CA MET A 20 5.31 0.86 18.01
C MET A 20 4.21 1.70 18.71
N GLY A 21 3.75 1.30 19.89
CA GLY A 21 2.72 1.99 20.66
C GLY A 21 1.28 1.64 20.25
N PHE A 22 1.06 0.57 19.48
CA PHE A 22 -0.27 0.14 19.06
C PHE A 22 -0.75 -1.01 19.96
N GLU A 23 -1.88 -0.84 20.64
CA GLU A 23 -2.49 -1.85 21.51
C GLU A 23 -3.72 -2.49 20.87
N THR A 24 -4.55 -1.69 20.20
CA THR A 24 -5.81 -2.11 19.59
C THR A 24 -5.77 -1.95 18.08
N ALA A 25 -6.38 -2.90 17.38
CA ALA A 25 -6.52 -2.86 15.94
C ALA A 25 -7.61 -1.85 15.52
N THR A 26 -7.37 -1.14 14.43
CA THR A 26 -8.40 -0.33 13.79
C THR A 26 -9.41 -1.23 13.08
N GLU A 27 -10.57 -0.68 12.69
CA GLU A 27 -11.62 -1.46 12.02
C GLU A 27 -11.14 -2.14 10.73
N ILE A 28 -10.30 -1.46 9.91
CA ILE A 28 -9.76 -2.06 8.68
C ILE A 28 -8.80 -3.21 9.00
N GLN A 29 -8.02 -3.10 10.07
CA GLN A 29 -7.09 -4.13 10.50
C GLN A 29 -7.82 -5.35 11.06
N GLU A 30 -8.81 -5.12 11.92
CA GLU A 30 -9.66 -6.17 12.51
C GLU A 30 -10.36 -7.02 11.44
N LYS A 31 -10.86 -6.35 10.38
CA LYS A 31 -11.56 -7.02 9.27
C LYS A 31 -10.60 -7.68 8.28
N ALA A 32 -9.55 -6.96 7.84
CA ALA A 32 -8.72 -7.42 6.72
C ALA A 32 -7.65 -8.45 7.13
N ILE A 33 -7.00 -8.29 8.29
CA ILE A 33 -5.89 -9.18 8.69
C ILE A 33 -6.29 -10.66 8.70
N PRO A 34 -7.41 -11.08 9.31
CA PRO A 34 -7.81 -12.49 9.32
C PRO A 34 -8.10 -13.04 7.92
N ILE A 35 -8.74 -12.24 7.06
CA ILE A 35 -9.11 -12.63 5.70
C ILE A 35 -7.85 -12.84 4.85
N ILE A 36 -6.89 -11.91 4.94
CA ILE A 36 -5.63 -12.00 4.22
C ILE A 36 -4.82 -13.23 4.68
N LEU A 37 -4.78 -13.50 5.98
CA LEU A 37 -4.09 -14.68 6.53
C LEU A 37 -4.74 -16.01 6.14
N GLN A 38 -6.02 -16.02 5.77
CA GLN A 38 -6.71 -17.17 5.19
C GLN A 38 -6.39 -17.39 3.70
N GLY A 39 -5.57 -16.53 3.09
CA GLY A 39 -5.21 -16.63 1.68
C GLY A 39 -6.29 -16.11 0.70
N ARG A 40 -7.32 -15.40 1.20
CA ARG A 40 -8.39 -14.83 0.38
C ARG A 40 -7.96 -13.50 -0.23
N ASP A 41 -8.37 -13.25 -1.46
CA ASP A 41 -8.23 -11.95 -2.10
C ASP A 41 -9.07 -10.90 -1.38
N VAL A 42 -8.56 -9.66 -1.34
CA VAL A 42 -9.23 -8.55 -0.65
C VAL A 42 -9.32 -7.33 -1.55
N LEU A 43 -10.52 -6.77 -1.65
CA LEU A 43 -10.78 -5.45 -2.19
C LEU A 43 -11.13 -4.50 -1.02
N GLY A 44 -10.13 -3.74 -0.55
CA GLY A 44 -10.26 -2.85 0.60
C GLY A 44 -10.58 -1.42 0.19
N LYS A 45 -11.61 -0.82 0.79
CA LYS A 45 -11.91 0.62 0.67
C LYS A 45 -11.68 1.32 1.99
N SER A 46 -10.71 2.21 1.99
CA SER A 46 -10.34 2.92 3.19
C SER A 46 -9.52 4.18 2.86
N ASN A 47 -9.80 5.27 3.54
CA ASN A 47 -9.04 6.51 3.40
C ASN A 47 -7.61 6.38 3.93
N THR A 48 -6.74 7.35 3.62
CA THR A 48 -5.41 7.46 4.24
C THR A 48 -5.54 7.66 5.76
N GLY A 49 -4.54 7.18 6.52
CA GLY A 49 -4.53 7.35 7.97
C GLY A 49 -5.38 6.36 8.77
N THR A 50 -6.10 5.43 8.15
CA THR A 50 -6.95 4.44 8.84
C THR A 50 -6.20 3.19 9.32
N GLY A 51 -4.90 3.09 9.01
CA GLY A 51 -4.07 1.94 9.37
C GLY A 51 -3.98 0.85 8.31
N LYS A 52 -4.23 1.17 7.01
CA LYS A 52 -4.11 0.22 5.87
C LYS A 52 -2.76 -0.49 5.83
N THR A 53 -1.66 0.25 6.02
CA THR A 53 -0.32 -0.34 5.96
C THR A 53 -0.15 -1.52 6.92
N ALA A 54 -0.69 -1.43 8.13
CA ALA A 54 -0.68 -2.56 9.07
C ALA A 54 -1.68 -3.66 8.66
N ALA A 55 -2.82 -3.30 8.05
CA ALA A 55 -3.83 -4.26 7.61
C ALA A 55 -3.30 -5.26 6.57
N PHE A 56 -2.45 -4.81 5.64
CA PHE A 56 -1.79 -5.70 4.68
C PHE A 56 -0.36 -6.07 5.07
N GLY A 57 0.37 -5.17 5.73
CA GLY A 57 1.77 -5.35 6.06
C GLY A 57 2.01 -6.41 7.14
N ILE A 58 1.13 -6.49 8.14
CA ILE A 58 1.21 -7.54 9.16
C ILE A 58 1.05 -8.93 8.54
N PRO A 59 0.01 -9.23 7.74
CA PRO A 59 -0.08 -10.50 7.02
C PRO A 59 1.10 -10.77 6.10
N ALA A 60 1.58 -9.76 5.36
CA ALA A 60 2.74 -9.90 4.48
C ALA A 60 4.01 -10.31 5.25
N ILE A 61 4.24 -9.74 6.44
CA ILE A 61 5.34 -10.15 7.31
C ILE A 61 5.07 -11.52 7.93
N GLU A 62 3.81 -11.83 8.35
CA GLU A 62 3.47 -13.11 8.96
C GLU A 62 3.74 -14.28 8.02
N THR A 63 3.40 -14.15 6.74
CA THR A 63 3.58 -15.20 5.72
C THR A 63 4.95 -15.20 5.07
N ALA A 64 5.74 -14.12 5.21
CA ALA A 64 7.05 -14.00 4.61
C ALA A 64 8.02 -15.09 5.06
N GLN A 65 8.73 -15.69 4.10
CA GLN A 65 9.76 -16.69 4.35
C GLN A 65 11.13 -16.01 4.46
N PRO A 66 11.99 -16.41 5.41
CA PRO A 66 13.33 -15.86 5.54
C PRO A 66 14.23 -16.30 4.39
N LEU A 67 15.24 -15.48 4.08
CA LEU A 67 16.32 -15.78 3.15
C LEU A 67 15.88 -16.14 1.71
N GLN A 68 14.69 -15.71 1.29
CA GLN A 68 14.22 -15.92 -0.09
C GLN A 68 15.11 -15.21 -1.11
N ARG A 69 15.43 -15.90 -2.20
CA ARG A 69 16.17 -15.33 -3.32
C ARG A 69 15.30 -14.38 -4.15
N HIS A 70 14.06 -14.76 -4.36
CA HIS A 70 13.05 -13.97 -5.06
C HIS A 70 11.92 -13.60 -4.10
N PRO A 71 11.26 -12.45 -4.27
CA PRO A 71 10.22 -12.03 -3.32
C PRO A 71 9.01 -12.95 -3.35
N GLY A 72 8.54 -13.31 -2.16
CA GLY A 72 7.23 -13.93 -1.98
C GLY A 72 6.10 -12.90 -1.97
N THR A 73 6.41 -11.64 -1.67
CA THR A 73 5.44 -10.54 -1.67
C THR A 73 5.96 -9.36 -2.47
N LEU A 74 5.10 -8.82 -3.36
CA LEU A 74 5.31 -7.55 -4.05
C LEU A 74 4.23 -6.55 -3.64
N ILE A 75 4.64 -5.35 -3.25
CA ILE A 75 3.74 -4.24 -2.90
C ILE A 75 3.99 -3.11 -3.88
N LEU A 76 2.94 -2.66 -4.57
CA LEU A 76 2.97 -1.51 -5.45
C LEU A 76 2.39 -0.29 -4.74
N CYS A 77 3.10 0.84 -4.83
CA CYS A 77 2.70 2.13 -4.28
C CYS A 77 2.89 3.23 -5.35
N PRO A 78 2.06 4.30 -5.35
CA PRO A 78 2.12 5.35 -6.37
C PRO A 78 3.41 6.17 -6.36
N THR A 79 3.94 6.46 -5.17
CA THR A 79 5.05 7.41 -5.00
C THR A 79 6.26 6.79 -4.29
N ARG A 80 7.42 7.41 -4.50
CA ARG A 80 8.66 7.08 -3.80
C ARG A 80 8.51 7.21 -2.29
N GLU A 81 7.88 8.28 -1.85
CA GLU A 81 7.66 8.61 -0.44
C GLU A 81 6.86 7.49 0.24
N LEU A 82 5.77 7.03 -0.39
CA LEU A 82 4.96 5.94 0.14
C LEU A 82 5.71 4.61 0.14
N VAL A 83 6.50 4.31 -0.90
CA VAL A 83 7.39 3.12 -0.92
C VAL A 83 8.35 3.11 0.28
N LEU A 84 8.97 4.25 0.58
CA LEU A 84 9.89 4.38 1.72
C LEU A 84 9.17 4.24 3.06
N GLN A 85 8.00 4.89 3.20
CA GLN A 85 7.17 4.81 4.39
C GLN A 85 6.72 3.37 4.65
N VAL A 86 6.09 2.72 3.68
CA VAL A 86 5.63 1.32 3.78
C VAL A 86 6.79 0.39 4.10
N SER A 87 7.94 0.54 3.40
CA SER A 87 9.12 -0.28 3.68
C SER A 87 9.64 -0.10 5.11
N SER A 88 9.60 1.12 5.64
CA SER A 88 10.00 1.41 7.02
C SER A 88 9.07 0.76 8.04
N GLU A 89 7.76 0.86 7.82
CA GLU A 89 6.75 0.24 8.69
C GLU A 89 6.87 -1.30 8.67
N LEU A 90 7.01 -1.90 7.50
CA LEU A 90 7.21 -3.35 7.37
C LEU A 90 8.45 -3.85 8.14
N ARG A 91 9.56 -3.11 8.10
CA ARG A 91 10.75 -3.46 8.87
C ARG A 91 10.50 -3.41 10.37
N LYS A 92 9.67 -2.46 10.85
CA LYS A 92 9.26 -2.39 12.25
C LYS A 92 8.40 -3.61 12.63
N PHE A 93 7.43 -4.01 11.79
CA PHE A 93 6.64 -5.22 12.02
C PHE A 93 7.52 -6.48 12.02
N ALA A 94 8.56 -6.52 11.19
CA ALA A 94 9.50 -7.65 11.09
C ALA A 94 10.55 -7.69 12.22
N LYS A 95 10.59 -6.72 13.14
CA LYS A 95 11.64 -6.52 14.16
C LYS A 95 12.07 -7.81 14.87
N TYR A 96 11.15 -8.70 15.13
CA TYR A 96 11.37 -9.97 15.83
C TYR A 96 11.27 -11.22 14.94
N LYS A 97 11.15 -11.03 13.61
CA LYS A 97 11.21 -12.10 12.60
C LYS A 97 12.54 -12.03 11.86
N GLU A 98 13.50 -12.83 12.26
CA GLU A 98 14.83 -12.85 11.66
C GLU A 98 14.80 -13.27 10.19
N GLY A 99 15.72 -12.71 9.39
CA GLY A 99 15.89 -13.08 7.98
C GLY A 99 14.85 -12.49 7.01
N ILE A 100 13.86 -11.72 7.47
CA ILE A 100 12.91 -11.04 6.61
C ILE A 100 13.53 -9.74 6.10
N ARG A 101 13.85 -9.72 4.80
CA ARG A 101 14.37 -8.52 4.13
C ARG A 101 13.29 -7.85 3.32
N VAL A 102 13.08 -6.55 3.57
CA VAL A 102 12.19 -5.65 2.82
C VAL A 102 13.05 -4.71 1.98
N THR A 103 12.91 -4.80 0.65
CA THR A 103 13.69 -4.01 -0.31
C THR A 103 12.79 -2.99 -1.01
N PRO A 104 13.04 -1.68 -0.84
CA PRO A 104 12.37 -0.64 -1.59
C PRO A 104 12.94 -0.53 -3.01
N VAL A 105 12.07 -0.28 -4.01
CA VAL A 105 12.41 -0.18 -5.44
C VAL A 105 11.63 0.97 -6.06
N TYR A 106 12.29 2.11 -6.35
CA TYR A 106 11.63 3.34 -6.80
C TYR A 106 12.52 4.18 -7.73
N GLY A 107 11.90 5.10 -8.48
CA GLY A 107 12.60 6.03 -9.37
C GLY A 107 13.44 7.07 -8.61
N GLY A 108 14.43 7.66 -9.31
CA GLY A 108 15.28 8.70 -8.74
C GLY A 108 16.47 8.19 -7.91
N GLU A 109 16.65 6.87 -7.80
CA GLU A 109 17.83 6.25 -7.21
C GLU A 109 18.60 5.46 -8.29
N PRO A 110 19.96 5.36 -8.22
CA PRO A 110 20.72 4.54 -9.14
C PRO A 110 20.24 3.10 -9.17
N ILE A 111 19.90 2.61 -10.37
CA ILE A 111 19.33 1.27 -10.54
C ILE A 111 20.31 0.17 -10.09
N ASP A 112 21.61 0.37 -10.29
CA ASP A 112 22.65 -0.59 -9.92
C ASP A 112 22.69 -0.84 -8.41
N TYR A 113 22.42 0.18 -7.60
CA TYR A 113 22.29 0.00 -6.16
C TYR A 113 21.11 -0.92 -5.81
N GLN A 114 19.95 -0.69 -6.43
CA GLN A 114 18.76 -1.54 -6.22
C GLN A 114 19.01 -2.98 -6.72
N ILE A 115 19.70 -3.15 -7.85
CA ILE A 115 20.11 -4.47 -8.35
C ILE A 115 20.97 -5.21 -7.32
N GLN A 116 21.93 -4.51 -6.70
CA GLN A 116 22.76 -5.11 -5.65
C GLN A 116 21.95 -5.51 -4.41
N GLN A 117 20.93 -4.71 -4.02
CA GLN A 117 20.05 -5.04 -2.91
C GLN A 117 19.19 -6.27 -3.24
N LEU A 118 18.59 -6.33 -4.42
CA LEU A 118 17.77 -7.46 -4.87
C LEU A 118 18.60 -8.76 -4.98
N LYS A 119 19.85 -8.70 -5.44
CA LYS A 119 20.76 -9.86 -5.50
C LYS A 119 21.03 -10.49 -4.13
N LYS A 120 20.95 -9.73 -3.04
CA LYS A 120 21.09 -10.26 -1.67
C LYS A 120 19.89 -11.08 -1.20
N GLY A 121 18.85 -11.18 -2.05
CA GLY A 121 17.56 -11.78 -1.74
C GLY A 121 16.64 -10.81 -0.99
N SER A 122 15.34 -10.96 -1.20
CA SER A 122 14.30 -10.13 -0.58
C SER A 122 13.05 -10.95 -0.37
N ALA A 123 12.54 -11.00 0.86
CA ALA A 123 11.26 -11.65 1.13
C ALA A 123 10.10 -10.80 0.62
N ILE A 124 10.23 -9.47 0.76
CA ILE A 124 9.23 -8.51 0.33
C ILE A 124 9.91 -7.40 -0.49
N VAL A 125 9.33 -7.08 -1.63
CA VAL A 125 9.71 -5.91 -2.44
C VAL A 125 8.56 -4.90 -2.39
N VAL A 126 8.88 -3.64 -2.13
CA VAL A 126 7.92 -2.52 -2.18
C VAL A 126 8.40 -1.58 -3.28
N GLY A 127 7.55 -1.23 -4.25
CA GLY A 127 8.02 -0.43 -5.36
C GLY A 127 6.97 0.39 -6.07
N THR A 128 7.46 1.39 -6.86
CA THR A 128 6.63 2.12 -7.80
C THR A 128 6.52 1.33 -9.12
N PRO A 129 5.33 1.33 -9.79
CA PRO A 129 5.09 0.51 -10.98
C PRO A 129 6.18 0.64 -12.05
N GLY A 130 6.51 1.86 -12.49
CA GLY A 130 7.49 2.08 -13.55
C GLY A 130 8.88 1.53 -13.22
N ARG A 131 9.37 1.63 -11.97
CA ARG A 131 10.68 1.08 -11.58
C ARG A 131 10.63 -0.44 -11.43
N ILE A 132 9.53 -1.01 -10.98
CA ILE A 132 9.32 -2.47 -10.99
C ILE A 132 9.38 -2.99 -12.43
N MET A 133 8.71 -2.32 -13.38
CA MET A 133 8.79 -2.64 -14.81
C MET A 133 10.23 -2.62 -15.34
N ASP A 134 11.04 -1.63 -14.97
CA ASP A 134 12.48 -1.58 -15.36
C ASP A 134 13.25 -2.81 -14.87
N HIS A 135 13.03 -3.22 -13.63
CA HIS A 135 13.68 -4.41 -13.07
C HIS A 135 13.19 -5.71 -13.70
N LEU A 136 11.90 -5.83 -14.04
CA LEU A 136 11.34 -6.99 -14.76
C LEU A 136 11.93 -7.10 -16.17
N ARG A 137 11.95 -5.99 -16.94
CA ARG A 137 12.56 -5.94 -18.29
C ARG A 137 14.04 -6.31 -18.28
N ARG A 138 14.77 -5.88 -17.26
CA ARG A 138 16.19 -6.21 -17.04
C ARG A 138 16.40 -7.60 -16.43
N ARG A 139 15.34 -8.32 -16.07
CA ARG A 139 15.38 -9.62 -15.39
C ARG A 139 16.18 -9.60 -14.07
N THR A 140 16.28 -8.44 -13.43
CA THR A 140 16.92 -8.24 -12.12
C THR A 140 15.97 -8.44 -10.95
N LEU A 141 14.66 -8.41 -11.22
CA LEU A 141 13.58 -8.86 -10.35
C LEU A 141 12.86 -10.01 -11.06
N ARG A 142 12.50 -11.06 -10.34
CA ARG A 142 11.70 -12.19 -10.83
C ARG A 142 10.56 -12.45 -9.86
N LEU A 143 9.36 -12.70 -10.38
CA LEU A 143 8.15 -12.97 -9.61
C LEU A 143 7.79 -14.47 -9.56
N SER A 144 8.77 -15.34 -9.87
CA SER A 144 8.58 -16.79 -9.91
C SER A 144 8.23 -17.43 -8.55
N GLU A 145 8.50 -16.73 -7.44
CA GLU A 145 8.21 -17.20 -6.08
C GLU A 145 7.10 -16.38 -5.40
N LEU A 146 6.42 -15.53 -6.18
CA LEU A 146 5.39 -14.63 -5.64
C LEU A 146 4.18 -15.43 -5.11
N ASN A 147 3.78 -15.14 -3.89
CA ASN A 147 2.60 -15.69 -3.24
C ASN A 147 1.55 -14.61 -2.94
N MET A 148 1.98 -13.35 -2.87
CA MET A 148 1.11 -12.23 -2.51
C MET A 148 1.48 -10.99 -3.32
N MET A 149 0.49 -10.41 -3.98
CA MET A 149 0.55 -9.11 -4.66
C MET A 149 -0.32 -8.11 -3.91
N ILE A 150 0.22 -6.94 -3.60
CA ILE A 150 -0.53 -5.87 -2.90
C ILE A 150 -0.45 -4.60 -3.73
N LEU A 151 -1.60 -3.98 -3.99
CA LEU A 151 -1.72 -2.66 -4.60
C LEU A 151 -2.24 -1.69 -3.52
N ASP A 152 -1.39 -0.76 -3.08
CA ASP A 152 -1.79 0.28 -2.13
C ASP A 152 -2.01 1.60 -2.86
N GLU A 153 -3.10 2.31 -2.52
CA GLU A 153 -3.55 3.52 -3.22
C GLU A 153 -3.71 3.29 -4.73
N ALA A 154 -4.41 2.21 -5.10
CA ALA A 154 -4.53 1.79 -6.49
C ALA A 154 -5.21 2.84 -7.38
N ASP A 155 -6.21 3.58 -6.87
CA ASP A 155 -6.84 4.69 -7.59
C ASP A 155 -5.84 5.81 -7.91
N GLU A 156 -4.92 6.13 -7.00
CA GLU A 156 -3.89 7.13 -7.25
C GLU A 156 -2.89 6.66 -8.31
N MET A 157 -2.48 5.38 -8.28
CA MET A 157 -1.64 4.82 -9.34
C MET A 157 -2.31 4.93 -10.72
N LEU A 158 -3.62 4.69 -10.81
CA LEU A 158 -4.37 4.86 -12.07
C LEU A 158 -4.46 6.33 -12.50
N ASN A 159 -4.69 7.26 -11.57
CA ASN A 159 -4.71 8.69 -11.83
C ASN A 159 -3.35 9.19 -12.37
N MET A 160 -2.25 8.60 -11.92
CA MET A 160 -0.89 8.86 -12.39
C MET A 160 -0.57 8.18 -13.73
N GLY A 161 -1.48 7.39 -14.31
CA GLY A 161 -1.31 6.74 -15.62
C GLY A 161 -0.60 5.38 -15.58
N PHE A 162 -0.42 4.76 -14.41
CA PHE A 162 0.27 3.47 -14.27
C PHE A 162 -0.59 2.23 -14.59
N LYS A 163 -1.76 2.41 -15.23
CA LYS A 163 -2.68 1.29 -15.52
C LYS A 163 -1.98 0.16 -16.28
N GLU A 164 -1.35 0.48 -17.42
CA GLU A 164 -0.68 -0.51 -18.26
C GLU A 164 0.50 -1.18 -17.58
N ASP A 165 1.26 -0.43 -16.76
CA ASP A 165 2.36 -0.99 -15.98
C ASP A 165 1.83 -1.99 -14.94
N ILE A 166 0.75 -1.66 -14.22
CA ILE A 166 0.12 -2.54 -13.21
C ILE A 166 -0.36 -3.83 -13.87
N GLU A 167 -1.12 -3.75 -14.97
CA GLU A 167 -1.62 -4.92 -15.69
C GLU A 167 -0.46 -5.80 -16.19
N THR A 168 0.62 -5.19 -16.69
CA THR A 168 1.81 -5.92 -17.16
C THR A 168 2.55 -6.60 -16.01
N ILE A 169 2.65 -5.94 -14.84
CA ILE A 169 3.26 -6.54 -13.64
C ILE A 169 2.42 -7.73 -13.17
N LEU A 170 1.10 -7.59 -13.08
CA LEU A 170 0.19 -8.66 -12.68
C LEU A 170 0.31 -9.87 -13.63
N LYS A 171 0.33 -9.64 -14.95
CA LYS A 171 0.52 -10.68 -15.99
C LYS A 171 1.93 -11.30 -16.01
N SER A 172 2.92 -10.70 -15.35
CA SER A 172 4.28 -11.26 -15.28
C SER A 172 4.49 -12.28 -14.18
N VAL A 173 3.48 -12.51 -13.33
CA VAL A 173 3.44 -13.67 -12.42
C VAL A 173 3.10 -14.91 -13.24
N PRO A 174 3.81 -16.05 -13.06
CA PRO A 174 3.53 -17.28 -13.80
C PRO A 174 2.09 -17.77 -13.59
N GLU A 175 1.39 -18.17 -14.67
CA GLU A 175 -0.01 -18.61 -14.64
C GLU A 175 -0.25 -19.86 -13.80
N ASP A 176 0.77 -20.75 -13.74
CA ASP A 176 0.73 -21.97 -12.94
C ASP A 176 0.91 -21.71 -11.44
N ARG A 177 1.14 -20.44 -11.06
CA ARG A 177 1.34 -20.04 -9.69
C ARG A 177 0.15 -19.28 -9.15
N HIS A 178 -0.62 -19.96 -8.32
CA HIS A 178 -1.65 -19.28 -7.55
C HIS A 178 -1.02 -18.28 -6.56
N HIS A 179 -1.42 -17.02 -6.65
CA HIS A 179 -0.99 -15.95 -5.74
C HIS A 179 -2.21 -15.15 -5.28
N GLN A 180 -2.15 -14.68 -4.07
CA GLN A 180 -3.17 -13.83 -3.47
C GLN A 180 -2.99 -12.39 -3.98
N THR A 181 -4.09 -11.73 -4.38
CA THR A 181 -4.09 -10.33 -4.78
C THR A 181 -4.90 -9.49 -3.80
N ILE A 182 -4.26 -8.47 -3.22
CA ILE A 182 -4.86 -7.56 -2.26
C ILE A 182 -4.82 -6.16 -2.86
N LEU A 183 -5.98 -5.50 -2.93
CA LEU A 183 -6.10 -4.16 -3.48
C LEU A 183 -6.72 -3.24 -2.44
N PHE A 184 -6.00 -2.17 -2.09
CA PHE A 184 -6.49 -1.07 -1.27
C PHE A 184 -6.62 0.20 -2.10
N SER A 185 -7.75 0.89 -1.95
CA SER A 185 -8.06 2.14 -2.65
C SER A 185 -8.98 3.01 -1.81
N ALA A 186 -8.92 4.33 -1.95
CA ALA A 186 -9.88 5.23 -1.33
C ALA A 186 -11.21 5.24 -2.11
N THR A 187 -11.15 5.03 -3.43
CA THR A 187 -12.30 5.00 -4.32
C THR A 187 -12.29 3.75 -5.19
N TRP A 188 -13.47 3.34 -5.68
CA TRP A 188 -13.62 2.20 -6.60
C TRP A 188 -14.19 2.66 -7.95
N PRO A 189 -13.42 3.42 -8.76
CA PRO A 189 -13.82 3.73 -10.12
C PRO A 189 -13.88 2.46 -11.00
N GLU A 190 -14.53 2.55 -12.16
CA GLU A 190 -14.68 1.41 -13.08
C GLU A 190 -13.36 0.74 -13.45
N ALA A 191 -12.29 1.52 -13.56
CA ALA A 191 -10.96 0.99 -13.87
C ALA A 191 -10.41 0.08 -12.75
N ILE A 192 -10.64 0.40 -11.47
CA ILE A 192 -10.30 -0.46 -10.33
C ILE A 192 -11.13 -1.75 -10.37
N LEU A 193 -12.43 -1.63 -10.61
CA LEU A 193 -13.32 -2.81 -10.68
C LEU A 193 -12.93 -3.76 -11.83
N LYS A 194 -12.44 -3.23 -12.97
CA LYS A 194 -11.91 -4.04 -14.07
C LYS A 194 -10.66 -4.81 -13.66
N ILE A 195 -9.71 -4.15 -12.98
CA ILE A 195 -8.50 -4.82 -12.45
C ILE A 195 -8.91 -5.92 -11.47
N THR A 196 -9.86 -5.65 -10.57
CA THR A 196 -10.40 -6.64 -9.63
C THR A 196 -10.99 -7.84 -10.37
N GLN A 197 -11.81 -7.63 -11.39
CA GLN A 197 -12.44 -8.71 -12.17
C GLN A 197 -11.43 -9.56 -12.96
N GLU A 198 -10.31 -8.95 -13.42
CA GLU A 198 -9.30 -9.65 -14.22
C GLU A 198 -8.26 -10.40 -13.35
N PHE A 199 -7.92 -9.85 -12.18
CA PHE A 199 -6.76 -10.30 -11.40
C PHE A 199 -7.06 -10.75 -9.96
N GLN A 200 -8.31 -10.76 -9.53
CA GLN A 200 -8.71 -11.28 -8.20
C GLN A 200 -9.70 -12.42 -8.36
N ASP A 201 -9.60 -13.42 -7.47
CA ASP A 201 -10.53 -14.56 -7.40
C ASP A 201 -11.45 -14.40 -6.19
N ASP A 202 -12.75 -14.18 -6.45
CA ASP A 202 -13.81 -13.97 -5.44
C ASP A 202 -13.34 -13.09 -4.24
N PRO A 203 -12.93 -11.83 -4.49
CA PRO A 203 -12.34 -11.00 -3.45
C PRO A 203 -13.35 -10.62 -2.37
N VAL A 204 -12.91 -10.70 -1.13
CA VAL A 204 -13.71 -10.19 -0.01
C VAL A 204 -13.65 -8.67 0.00
N LYS A 205 -14.81 -8.03 -0.09
CA LYS A 205 -14.91 -6.57 0.00
C LYS A 205 -14.87 -6.13 1.45
N VAL A 206 -13.84 -5.35 1.80
CA VAL A 206 -13.68 -4.74 3.14
C VAL A 206 -13.82 -3.24 3.00
N GLU A 207 -14.96 -2.71 3.37
CA GLU A 207 -15.24 -1.27 3.31
C GLU A 207 -15.37 -0.71 4.73
N ILE A 208 -14.64 0.38 4.96
CA ILE A 208 -14.79 1.20 6.17
C ILE A 208 -15.52 2.45 5.75
N SER A 209 -16.77 2.53 6.15
CA SER A 209 -17.57 3.74 5.95
C SER A 209 -17.05 4.83 6.88
N SER A 210 -16.30 5.77 6.36
CA SER A 210 -16.19 7.04 7.07
C SER A 210 -17.56 7.73 6.95
N THR A 211 -18.34 7.70 8.00
CA THR A 211 -19.58 8.49 8.10
C THR A 211 -19.31 9.99 8.02
N GLN A 212 -18.06 10.38 8.16
CA GLN A 212 -17.59 11.76 8.08
C GLN A 212 -16.76 11.95 6.80
N ARG A 213 -17.35 12.64 5.82
CA ARG A 213 -16.63 13.08 4.60
C ARG A 213 -15.58 14.16 4.89
N THR A 214 -15.67 14.78 6.04
CA THR A 214 -14.77 15.83 6.53
C THR A 214 -14.33 15.50 7.95
N ILE A 215 -13.10 15.85 8.30
CA ILE A 215 -12.61 15.75 9.68
C ILE A 215 -13.24 16.89 10.46
N ASP A 216 -13.99 16.60 11.52
CA ASP A 216 -14.70 17.61 12.35
C ASP A 216 -13.78 18.71 12.91
N THR A 217 -12.48 18.43 12.99
CA THR A 217 -11.48 19.39 13.46
C THR A 217 -11.03 20.39 12.41
N ILE A 218 -11.45 20.25 11.14
CA ILE A 218 -11.12 21.17 10.05
C ILE A 218 -12.33 22.05 9.76
N ALA A 219 -12.25 23.33 10.08
CA ALA A 219 -13.23 24.30 9.66
C ALA A 219 -13.13 24.51 8.14
N GLN A 220 -14.19 24.17 7.43
CA GLN A 220 -14.26 24.32 5.97
C GLN A 220 -15.24 25.43 5.62
N SER A 221 -14.85 26.29 4.69
CA SER A 221 -15.69 27.33 4.11
C SER A 221 -15.48 27.39 2.60
N TYR A 222 -16.49 27.88 1.90
CA TYR A 222 -16.39 28.08 0.46
C TYR A 222 -16.83 29.51 0.13
N TYR A 223 -16.33 30.04 -0.98
CA TYR A 223 -16.66 31.35 -1.50
C TYR A 223 -17.11 31.22 -2.95
N GLU A 224 -18.30 31.73 -3.25
CA GLU A 224 -18.78 31.81 -4.63
C GLU A 224 -18.18 33.04 -5.28
N VAL A 225 -17.46 32.85 -6.38
CA VAL A 225 -16.81 33.93 -7.14
C VAL A 225 -17.19 33.85 -8.60
N PRO A 226 -17.35 35.01 -9.30
CA PRO A 226 -17.61 35.04 -10.73
C PRO A 226 -16.50 34.33 -11.53
N LYS A 227 -16.89 33.77 -12.69
CA LYS A 227 -15.94 33.09 -13.58
C LYS A 227 -14.80 34.06 -13.97
N GLY A 228 -13.54 33.59 -13.80
CA GLY A 228 -12.34 34.38 -14.11
C GLY A 228 -11.83 35.29 -12.99
N GLN A 229 -12.47 35.31 -11.79
CA GLN A 229 -12.02 36.12 -10.66
C GLN A 229 -11.43 35.29 -9.50
N LYS A 230 -11.08 34.03 -9.73
CA LYS A 230 -10.55 33.16 -8.66
C LYS A 230 -9.23 33.66 -8.10
N ASP A 231 -8.34 34.16 -8.94
CA ASP A 231 -7.01 34.63 -8.51
C ASP A 231 -7.16 35.90 -7.64
N LEU A 232 -8.02 36.84 -8.04
CA LEU A 232 -8.31 38.03 -7.24
C LEU A 232 -8.97 37.67 -5.91
N ALA A 233 -9.90 36.73 -5.91
CA ALA A 233 -10.53 36.27 -4.68
C ALA A 233 -9.51 35.58 -3.75
N LEU A 234 -8.55 34.82 -4.29
CA LEU A 234 -7.49 34.20 -3.51
C LEU A 234 -6.58 35.25 -2.87
N GLU A 235 -6.16 36.29 -3.61
CA GLU A 235 -5.38 37.42 -3.07
C GLU A 235 -6.08 38.08 -1.90
N VAL A 236 -7.38 38.46 -2.08
CA VAL A 236 -8.19 39.07 -1.02
C VAL A 236 -8.30 38.15 0.21
N LEU A 237 -8.50 36.84 0.02
CA LEU A 237 -8.61 35.89 1.13
C LEU A 237 -7.27 35.76 1.88
N LEU A 238 -6.15 35.73 1.18
CA LEU A 238 -4.82 35.67 1.79
C LEU A 238 -4.50 36.92 2.59
N GLU A 239 -4.88 38.13 2.08
CA GLU A 239 -4.73 39.37 2.81
C GLU A 239 -5.64 39.45 4.04
N MET A 240 -6.87 38.97 3.92
CA MET A 240 -7.89 38.99 4.96
C MET A 240 -7.55 38.06 6.13
N TYR A 241 -7.19 36.83 5.80
CA TYR A 241 -6.95 35.77 6.81
C TYR A 241 -5.51 35.69 7.28
N ARG A 242 -4.53 36.16 6.50
CA ARG A 242 -3.09 36.13 6.79
C ARG A 242 -2.65 34.80 7.40
N PRO A 243 -2.90 33.66 6.74
CA PRO A 243 -2.57 32.37 7.31
C PRO A 243 -1.06 32.23 7.52
N SER A 244 -0.66 31.62 8.64
CA SER A 244 0.76 31.36 8.93
C SER A 244 1.39 30.32 7.99
N LEU A 245 0.56 29.46 7.38
CA LEU A 245 0.93 28.46 6.38
C LEU A 245 -0.20 28.34 5.36
N CYS A 246 0.16 28.30 4.07
CA CYS A 246 -0.76 28.05 2.95
C CYS A 246 -0.17 26.96 2.07
N MET A 247 -0.99 25.96 1.70
CA MET A 247 -0.61 24.86 0.81
C MET A 247 -1.45 24.89 -0.47
#